data_4ab3b733ff06c3aab19e6da653742a89
#
_entry.id   4ab3b733ff06c3aab19e6da653742a89
#
_cell.length_a   1.000
_cell.length_b   1.000
_cell.length_c   1.000
_cell.angle_alpha   90.00
_cell.angle_beta   90.00
_cell.angle_gamma   90.00
#
_symmetry.space_group_name_H-M   'P 1'
#
loop_
_entity.id
_entity.type
_entity.pdbx_description
1 polymer ?
#
loop_
_entity_poly.entity_id
_entity_poly.type
_entity_poly.pdbx_seq_one_letter_code
_entity_poly.pdbx_strand_id
1 'polypeptide(L)'
;MYWLMRFSLIFCGIIIVNSKQEQQKYCLLRQQYIYQQLWNYFAGYYCYNYTNSARLLKRYEIVSNEIIFNNETIKIPMALVGPNITASFNYKIQQDAEYIKQSFKNDDMFTNYLSCCQEAEDCCNNVMNNENIIYSSTHCPVIWDAWSCFPRTPVNTTAKLPCSSQAYQSPEGVCILESEKKCIWNETTQTVEWVQQTDYTTCAMAPVYTKRYKFHVIFLSICIGFCIPAIIIFLIFEKLRRTIRVILHRNLLIAIVIRNVLTIMSKELIILDALKSSPLSHHRMEENGVGCRILAFLETSAINSIYGCMFLDAFYLHKVIVRAFATETRRAYIYITLAVLTFTFSICWAIAMAVENAENCWMADLQGIQWTVDGFRIAILIINTLMLADIIRVMVMKLKHGSTTKQTKAAFRATVFLIPLFGLHIIVTAKKIVYDDSCTAEDIYDYARYAMEGLQGIIVSIIFCYANNEVRGEVKNSYRKTCIYLNQRYGWNLGGDLLYDKRRATTATFVQEGYQ
;
A
#
# COMPACT_ATOMS: atom_id res chain seq x y z
N MET A 1 78.76 34.46 -40.38
CA MET A 1 78.31 33.01 -40.27
C MET A 1 77.55 32.68 -39.00
N TYR A 2 77.11 33.74 -38.28
CA TYR A 2 76.32 33.53 -37.00
C TYR A 2 74.87 34.02 -37.15
N TRP A 3 74.45 34.55 -38.28
CA TRP A 3 73.10 35.06 -38.53
C TRP A 3 72.21 34.11 -39.36
N LEU A 4 72.79 33.14 -40.04
CA LEU A 4 72.03 32.15 -40.83
C LEU A 4 71.59 30.90 -40.03
N MET A 5 72.13 30.67 -38.84
CA MET A 5 71.68 29.57 -37.98
C MET A 5 70.47 29.88 -37.07
N ARG A 6 70.12 31.18 -36.93
CA ARG A 6 68.93 31.57 -36.10
C ARG A 6 67.64 31.57 -36.89
N PHE A 7 67.67 31.59 -38.22
CA PHE A 7 66.46 31.57 -39.07
C PHE A 7 65.98 30.14 -39.36
N SER A 8 66.84 29.13 -39.29
CA SER A 8 66.42 27.73 -39.49
C SER A 8 65.75 27.08 -38.26
N LEU A 9 66.01 27.63 -37.07
CA LEU A 9 65.38 27.11 -35.83
C LEU A 9 63.98 27.75 -35.56
N ILE A 10 63.65 28.87 -36.22
CA ILE A 10 62.33 29.47 -36.12
C ILE A 10 61.35 28.87 -37.14
N PHE A 11 61.80 28.33 -38.25
CA PHE A 11 60.94 27.67 -39.23
C PHE A 11 60.66 26.18 -38.93
N CYS A 12 61.49 25.53 -38.11
CA CYS A 12 61.20 24.16 -37.63
C CYS A 12 60.33 24.12 -36.38
N GLY A 13 60.14 25.28 -35.70
CA GLY A 13 59.30 25.40 -34.49
C GLY A 13 57.86 25.76 -34.74
N ILE A 14 57.47 26.04 -36.01
CA ILE A 14 56.11 26.50 -36.36
C ILE A 14 55.29 25.41 -37.07
N ILE A 15 55.84 24.22 -37.34
CA ILE A 15 55.11 23.10 -37.96
C ILE A 15 54.80 21.97 -36.96
N ILE A 16 54.96 22.20 -35.65
CA ILE A 16 54.31 21.38 -34.61
C ILE A 16 53.21 22.22 -34.02
N VAL A 17 52.33 22.81 -34.82
CA VAL A 17 51.00 23.18 -34.41
C VAL A 17 50.15 21.93 -34.57
N ASN A 18 50.10 21.19 -33.47
CA ASN A 18 48.92 20.51 -32.97
C ASN A 18 47.80 20.27 -34.00
N SER A 19 47.90 19.26 -34.80
CA SER A 19 46.74 18.47 -35.13
C SER A 19 46.45 17.60 -33.88
N LYS A 20 46.01 18.18 -32.77
CA LYS A 20 45.09 17.45 -31.92
C LYS A 20 43.88 17.19 -32.82
N GLN A 21 43.89 16.07 -33.53
CA GLN A 21 42.67 15.41 -33.93
C GLN A 21 41.89 15.26 -32.64
N GLU A 22 40.90 16.12 -32.41
CA GLU A 22 39.91 15.91 -31.37
C GLU A 22 39.35 14.51 -31.65
N GLN A 23 39.74 13.55 -30.83
CA GLN A 23 39.26 12.19 -30.96
C GLN A 23 37.76 12.27 -30.83
N GLN A 24 37.03 12.03 -31.91
CA GLN A 24 35.57 12.13 -31.96
C GLN A 24 35.03 11.19 -30.87
N LYS A 25 34.33 11.80 -29.90
CA LYS A 25 33.76 11.06 -28.78
C LYS A 25 32.35 10.60 -29.14
N TYR A 26 32.09 9.32 -28.92
CA TYR A 26 30.81 8.68 -29.15
C TYR A 26 30.25 8.15 -27.83
N CYS A 27 28.94 8.21 -27.68
CA CYS A 27 28.23 7.57 -26.59
C CYS A 27 27.27 6.51 -27.11
N LEU A 28 27.08 5.43 -26.37
CA LEU A 28 26.25 4.29 -26.77
C LEU A 28 24.82 4.47 -26.23
N LEU A 29 23.89 4.71 -27.14
CA LEU A 29 22.45 4.80 -26.86
C LEU A 29 21.77 3.55 -27.42
N ARG A 30 21.24 2.71 -26.54
CA ARG A 30 20.65 1.41 -26.89
C ARG A 30 21.63 0.53 -27.68
N GLN A 31 21.66 0.55 -28.97
CA GLN A 31 22.61 -0.20 -29.82
C GLN A 31 23.28 0.70 -30.86
N GLN A 32 23.15 2.02 -30.72
CA GLN A 32 23.67 2.98 -31.68
C GLN A 32 24.70 3.90 -31.04
N TYR A 33 25.84 4.06 -31.73
CA TYR A 33 26.85 5.05 -31.36
C TYR A 33 26.45 6.41 -31.89
N ILE A 34 26.32 7.39 -31.01
CA ILE A 34 25.90 8.75 -31.31
C ILE A 34 27.02 9.69 -30.91
N TYR A 35 27.32 10.67 -31.79
CA TYR A 35 28.26 11.73 -31.47
C TYR A 35 27.87 12.44 -30.16
N GLN A 36 28.83 12.65 -29.26
CA GLN A 36 28.60 13.30 -27.97
C GLN A 36 27.90 14.66 -28.11
N GLN A 37 28.24 15.42 -29.17
CA GLN A 37 27.66 16.73 -29.44
C GLN A 37 26.18 16.66 -29.84
N LEU A 38 25.72 15.55 -30.38
CA LEU A 38 24.34 15.32 -30.76
C LEU A 38 23.55 14.53 -29.70
N TRP A 39 24.23 14.12 -28.63
CA TRP A 39 23.66 13.24 -27.62
C TRP A 39 22.34 13.72 -27.06
N ASN A 40 22.26 14.99 -26.64
CA ASN A 40 21.08 15.53 -25.99
C ASN A 40 19.82 15.58 -26.89
N TYR A 41 19.98 15.60 -28.20
CA TYR A 41 18.84 15.51 -29.12
C TYR A 41 18.21 14.12 -29.10
N PHE A 42 19.04 13.09 -29.15
CA PHE A 42 18.56 11.69 -29.14
C PHE A 42 18.14 11.22 -27.77
N ALA A 43 18.92 11.51 -26.74
CA ALA A 43 18.60 11.14 -25.37
C ALA A 43 17.28 11.79 -24.91
N GLY A 44 17.10 13.08 -25.16
CA GLY A 44 15.87 13.78 -24.86
C GLY A 44 14.66 13.21 -25.61
N TYR A 45 14.84 12.86 -26.89
CA TYR A 45 13.78 12.17 -27.65
C TYR A 45 13.37 10.85 -26.99
N TYR A 46 14.32 10.01 -26.59
CA TYR A 46 13.98 8.74 -25.96
C TYR A 46 13.35 8.93 -24.58
N CYS A 47 13.82 9.88 -23.76
CA CYS A 47 13.17 10.24 -22.50
C CYS A 47 11.72 10.67 -22.71
N TYR A 48 11.44 11.47 -23.76
CA TYR A 48 10.08 11.88 -24.11
C TYR A 48 9.24 10.73 -24.66
N ASN A 49 9.79 9.97 -25.62
CA ASN A 49 9.06 8.92 -26.32
C ASN A 49 8.61 7.78 -25.39
N TYR A 50 9.39 7.47 -24.36
CA TYR A 50 9.06 6.45 -23.35
C TYR A 50 8.29 7.02 -22.15
N THR A 51 8.02 8.32 -22.11
CA THR A 51 7.13 8.88 -21.07
C THR A 51 5.72 8.30 -21.23
N ASN A 52 5.13 7.86 -20.11
CA ASN A 52 3.77 7.32 -20.09
C ASN A 52 2.76 8.36 -20.59
N SER A 53 1.83 7.93 -21.45
CA SER A 53 0.76 8.79 -21.99
C SER A 53 -0.10 9.43 -20.90
N ALA A 54 -0.26 8.77 -19.75
CA ALA A 54 -0.97 9.32 -18.60
C ALA A 54 -0.32 10.60 -18.01
N ARG A 55 0.97 10.83 -18.27
CA ARG A 55 1.70 12.03 -17.82
C ARG A 55 1.64 13.19 -18.82
N LEU A 56 1.18 12.93 -20.04
CA LEU A 56 1.11 13.91 -21.11
C LEU A 56 -0.31 14.42 -21.31
N LEU A 57 -0.47 15.74 -21.53
CA LEU A 57 -1.70 16.33 -22.04
C LEU A 57 -1.90 15.95 -23.50
N LYS A 58 -0.82 16.05 -24.28
CA LYS A 58 -0.79 15.74 -25.70
C LYS A 58 0.58 15.17 -26.06
N ARG A 59 0.60 14.06 -26.79
CA ARG A 59 1.85 13.56 -27.39
C ARG A 59 2.05 14.22 -28.74
N TYR A 60 3.21 14.85 -28.93
CA TYR A 60 3.57 15.44 -30.21
C TYR A 60 3.93 14.37 -31.25
N GLU A 61 3.62 14.65 -32.49
CA GLU A 61 4.06 13.86 -33.63
C GLU A 61 5.57 14.07 -33.83
N ILE A 62 6.29 12.99 -34.14
CA ILE A 62 7.73 12.99 -34.29
C ILE A 62 8.06 13.09 -35.79
N VAL A 63 8.80 14.10 -36.14
CA VAL A 63 9.33 14.33 -37.49
C VAL A 63 10.86 14.27 -37.45
N SER A 64 11.49 14.01 -38.58
CA SER A 64 12.95 13.99 -38.70
C SER A 64 13.44 15.17 -39.46
N ASN A 65 14.37 15.95 -38.88
CA ASN A 65 15.10 16.99 -39.56
C ASN A 65 16.51 16.52 -39.94
N GLU A 66 16.94 16.83 -41.13
CA GLU A 66 18.28 16.50 -41.62
C GLU A 66 19.26 17.63 -41.30
N ILE A 67 20.35 17.31 -40.63
CA ILE A 67 21.46 18.22 -40.38
C ILE A 67 22.73 17.67 -41.00
N ILE A 68 23.60 18.55 -41.48
CA ILE A 68 24.94 18.16 -41.94
C ILE A 68 25.89 18.33 -40.76
N PHE A 69 26.46 17.21 -40.33
CA PHE A 69 27.42 17.16 -39.22
C PHE A 69 28.64 16.33 -39.65
N ASN A 70 29.83 16.90 -39.59
CA ASN A 70 31.08 16.26 -40.05
C ASN A 70 31.02 15.70 -41.50
N ASN A 71 30.38 16.40 -42.42
CA ASN A 71 30.14 15.98 -43.80
C ASN A 71 29.21 14.78 -43.98
N GLU A 72 28.53 14.37 -42.94
CA GLU A 72 27.48 13.32 -42.94
C GLU A 72 26.11 13.96 -42.74
N THR A 73 25.10 13.46 -43.45
CA THR A 73 23.71 13.85 -43.21
C THR A 73 23.11 13.02 -42.14
N ILE A 74 22.81 13.64 -40.98
CA ILE A 74 22.23 12.96 -39.79
C ILE A 74 20.79 13.41 -39.61
N LYS A 75 19.88 12.43 -39.41
CA LYS A 75 18.47 12.70 -39.13
C LYS A 75 18.28 12.84 -37.62
N ILE A 76 17.85 14.03 -37.18
CA ILE A 76 17.56 14.31 -35.76
C ILE A 76 16.05 14.25 -35.54
N PRO A 77 15.58 13.56 -34.46
CA PRO A 77 14.17 13.55 -34.08
C PRO A 77 13.74 14.93 -33.55
N MET A 78 12.60 15.41 -34.01
CA MET A 78 12.00 16.68 -33.64
C MET A 78 10.52 16.48 -33.32
N ALA A 79 9.97 17.28 -32.39
CA ALA A 79 8.54 17.33 -32.10
C ALA A 79 7.84 18.33 -32.99
N LEU A 80 6.74 17.95 -33.62
CA LEU A 80 5.87 18.89 -34.37
C LEU A 80 4.92 19.57 -33.39
N VAL A 81 5.24 20.78 -32.96
CA VAL A 81 4.51 21.53 -31.92
C VAL A 81 3.39 22.41 -32.46
N GLY A 82 3.41 22.71 -33.74
CA GLY A 82 2.41 23.53 -34.43
C GLY A 82 2.48 23.41 -35.95
N PRO A 83 1.64 24.13 -36.72
CA PRO A 83 1.70 24.13 -38.17
C PRO A 83 3.08 24.63 -38.63
N ASN A 84 3.89 23.74 -39.17
CA ASN A 84 5.27 24.02 -39.63
C ASN A 84 6.25 24.49 -38.52
N ILE A 85 5.94 24.25 -37.23
CA ILE A 85 6.84 24.58 -36.11
C ILE A 85 7.34 23.27 -35.51
N THR A 86 8.66 23.09 -35.53
CA THR A 86 9.31 21.94 -34.92
C THR A 86 10.18 22.38 -33.74
N ALA A 87 10.18 21.57 -32.65
CA ALA A 87 11.04 21.77 -31.48
C ALA A 87 11.95 20.57 -31.30
N SER A 88 13.20 20.79 -30.94
CA SER A 88 14.13 19.72 -30.63
C SER A 88 13.92 19.19 -29.23
N PHE A 89 14.36 17.95 -28.99
CA PHE A 89 14.34 17.37 -27.66
C PHE A 89 15.56 17.71 -26.79
N ASN A 90 16.39 18.65 -27.27
CA ASN A 90 17.54 19.12 -26.51
C ASN A 90 17.09 20.12 -25.44
N TYR A 91 17.01 19.62 -24.18
CA TYR A 91 16.53 20.39 -23.04
C TYR A 91 17.37 21.65 -22.71
N LYS A 92 18.59 21.76 -23.24
CA LYS A 92 19.45 22.95 -23.08
C LYS A 92 19.02 24.13 -23.94
N ILE A 93 18.21 23.88 -24.97
CA ILE A 93 17.64 24.94 -25.81
C ILE A 93 16.35 25.40 -25.13
N GLN A 94 16.41 26.53 -24.43
CA GLN A 94 15.33 27.02 -23.58
C GLN A 94 13.99 27.18 -24.32
N GLN A 95 14.00 27.66 -25.58
CA GLN A 95 12.79 27.81 -26.38
C GLN A 95 12.15 26.45 -26.69
N ASP A 96 12.95 25.45 -27.07
CA ASP A 96 12.47 24.11 -27.40
C ASP A 96 11.94 23.39 -26.15
N ALA A 97 12.66 23.54 -25.03
CA ALA A 97 12.26 22.98 -23.76
C ALA A 97 10.89 23.50 -23.27
N GLU A 98 10.61 24.80 -23.50
CA GLU A 98 9.31 25.40 -23.17
C GLU A 98 8.18 24.86 -24.06
N TYR A 99 8.43 24.59 -25.34
CA TYR A 99 7.46 23.91 -26.20
C TYR A 99 7.20 22.50 -25.75
N ILE A 100 8.24 21.72 -25.40
CA ILE A 100 8.08 20.36 -24.91
C ILE A 100 7.33 20.34 -23.56
N LYS A 101 7.58 21.32 -22.67
CA LYS A 101 6.88 21.47 -21.39
C LYS A 101 5.37 21.53 -21.54
N GLN A 102 4.86 22.22 -22.54
CA GLN A 102 3.42 22.35 -22.80
C GLN A 102 2.71 21.02 -23.10
N SER A 103 3.46 19.97 -23.41
CA SER A 103 2.90 18.63 -23.61
C SER A 103 2.65 17.87 -22.33
N PHE A 104 3.17 18.31 -21.18
CA PHE A 104 3.03 17.64 -19.90
C PHE A 104 1.83 18.19 -19.10
N LYS A 105 1.22 17.34 -18.27
CA LYS A 105 0.05 17.71 -17.44
C LYS A 105 0.37 18.71 -16.35
N ASN A 106 1.55 18.60 -15.75
CA ASN A 106 2.02 19.50 -14.67
C ASN A 106 3.55 19.64 -14.70
N ASP A 107 4.05 20.60 -13.93
CA ASP A 107 5.47 20.92 -13.85
C ASP A 107 6.31 19.78 -13.25
N ASP A 108 5.76 19.00 -12.32
CA ASP A 108 6.47 17.87 -11.71
C ASP A 108 6.78 16.77 -12.74
N MET A 109 5.84 16.52 -13.66
CA MET A 109 6.04 15.54 -14.72
C MET A 109 7.08 16.01 -15.75
N PHE A 110 7.14 17.31 -16.02
CA PHE A 110 8.19 17.89 -16.83
C PHE A 110 9.55 17.85 -16.13
N THR A 111 9.60 18.10 -14.82
CA THR A 111 10.83 17.99 -14.03
C THR A 111 11.39 16.56 -14.06
N ASN A 112 10.54 15.54 -13.99
CA ASN A 112 10.95 14.16 -14.17
C ASN A 112 11.57 13.89 -15.56
N TYR A 113 11.00 14.46 -16.62
CA TYR A 113 11.58 14.39 -17.96
C TYR A 113 12.97 15.05 -18.02
N LEU A 114 13.14 16.23 -17.40
CA LEU A 114 14.44 16.90 -17.31
C LEU A 114 15.47 16.07 -16.54
N SER A 115 15.08 15.40 -15.44
CA SER A 115 15.94 14.49 -14.69
C SER A 115 16.46 13.36 -15.59
N CYS A 116 15.57 12.72 -16.38
CA CYS A 116 15.99 11.71 -17.35
C CYS A 116 17.03 12.25 -18.36
N CYS A 117 16.83 13.46 -18.89
CA CYS A 117 17.76 14.07 -19.83
C CYS A 117 19.12 14.36 -19.18
N GLN A 118 19.13 14.82 -17.94
CA GLN A 118 20.34 15.09 -17.18
C GLN A 118 21.11 13.80 -16.85
N GLU A 119 20.42 12.77 -16.39
CA GLU A 119 20.99 11.45 -16.12
C GLU A 119 21.61 10.84 -17.40
N ALA A 120 20.95 11.01 -18.54
CA ALA A 120 21.46 10.56 -19.83
C ALA A 120 22.75 11.32 -20.23
N GLU A 121 22.79 12.63 -20.01
CA GLU A 121 23.98 13.44 -20.26
C GLU A 121 25.13 13.04 -19.34
N ASP A 122 24.87 12.84 -18.06
CA ASP A 122 25.87 12.39 -17.09
C ASP A 122 26.42 11.02 -17.44
N CYS A 123 25.57 10.09 -17.91
CA CYS A 123 25.99 8.79 -18.40
C CYS A 123 26.97 8.91 -19.56
N CYS A 124 26.69 9.74 -20.56
CA CYS A 124 27.56 9.95 -21.70
C CYS A 124 28.87 10.66 -21.30
N ASN A 125 28.78 11.76 -20.54
CA ASN A 125 29.93 12.62 -20.26
C ASN A 125 30.86 12.06 -19.20
N ASN A 126 30.31 11.45 -18.16
CA ASN A 126 31.06 11.05 -16.97
C ASN A 126 31.34 9.56 -16.91
N VAL A 127 30.43 8.70 -17.38
CA VAL A 127 30.60 7.25 -17.30
C VAL A 127 31.23 6.69 -18.58
N MET A 128 30.63 6.94 -19.75
CA MET A 128 31.12 6.39 -21.01
C MET A 128 32.45 6.99 -21.47
N ASN A 129 32.67 8.30 -21.26
CA ASN A 129 33.90 8.98 -21.70
C ASN A 129 35.13 8.63 -20.85
N ASN A 130 34.96 8.19 -19.62
CA ASN A 130 36.04 7.75 -18.75
C ASN A 130 36.50 6.31 -19.06
N GLU A 131 35.68 5.53 -19.73
CA GLU A 131 36.05 4.20 -20.20
C GLU A 131 36.55 4.28 -21.64
N ASN A 132 37.82 3.93 -21.88
CA ASN A 132 38.29 3.72 -23.24
C ASN A 132 37.36 2.72 -23.92
N ILE A 133 36.80 3.07 -25.08
CA ILE A 133 35.95 2.20 -25.91
C ILE A 133 36.87 1.08 -26.46
N ILE A 134 37.21 0.13 -25.62
CA ILE A 134 37.89 -1.08 -26.04
C ILE A 134 36.81 -2.14 -26.22
N TYR A 135 36.58 -2.54 -27.47
CA TYR A 135 35.77 -3.72 -27.77
C TYR A 135 36.34 -4.89 -26.98
N SER A 136 35.65 -5.27 -25.93
CA SER A 136 36.09 -6.37 -25.08
C SER A 136 35.30 -7.63 -25.48
N SER A 137 35.99 -8.70 -25.75
CA SER A 137 35.38 -10.01 -25.98
C SER A 137 34.76 -10.62 -24.70
N THR A 138 34.91 -9.97 -23.56
CA THR A 138 34.52 -10.50 -22.24
C THR A 138 33.47 -9.68 -21.51
N HIS A 139 33.19 -8.42 -21.95
CA HIS A 139 32.28 -7.52 -21.27
C HIS A 139 31.42 -6.72 -22.25
N CYS A 140 30.16 -6.51 -21.92
CA CYS A 140 29.32 -5.50 -22.57
C CYS A 140 29.80 -4.09 -22.20
N PRO A 141 29.78 -3.14 -23.14
CA PRO A 141 30.16 -1.74 -22.89
C PRO A 141 29.09 -1.02 -22.03
N VAL A 142 29.48 0.12 -21.45
CA VAL A 142 28.52 1.02 -20.80
C VAL A 142 27.48 1.49 -21.81
N ILE A 143 26.21 1.50 -21.43
CA ILE A 143 25.10 1.83 -22.31
C ILE A 143 24.03 2.65 -21.58
N TRP A 144 23.49 3.67 -22.28
CA TRP A 144 22.24 4.30 -21.91
C TRP A 144 21.08 3.63 -22.67
N ASP A 145 20.12 3.07 -21.95
CA ASP A 145 19.03 2.32 -22.58
C ASP A 145 17.73 3.12 -22.79
N ALA A 146 17.74 4.39 -22.50
CA ALA A 146 16.68 5.39 -22.48
C ALA A 146 16.14 5.77 -21.09
N TRP A 147 16.43 4.97 -20.05
CA TRP A 147 16.01 5.26 -18.66
C TRP A 147 17.13 5.08 -17.64
N SER A 148 18.10 4.20 -17.91
CA SER A 148 19.16 3.87 -16.96
C SER A 148 20.52 3.74 -17.65
N CYS A 149 21.59 4.09 -16.94
CA CYS A 149 22.98 3.95 -17.37
C CYS A 149 23.55 2.63 -16.86
N PHE A 150 23.57 1.59 -17.70
CA PHE A 150 24.12 0.28 -17.33
C PHE A 150 25.65 0.27 -17.42
N PRO A 151 26.34 -0.13 -16.36
CA PRO A 151 27.79 -0.15 -16.30
C PRO A 151 28.36 -1.31 -17.15
N ARG A 152 29.66 -1.27 -17.38
CA ARG A 152 30.38 -2.36 -18.01
C ARG A 152 30.17 -3.67 -17.26
N THR A 153 29.66 -4.71 -17.96
CA THR A 153 29.18 -5.93 -17.33
C THR A 153 29.78 -7.17 -18.00
N PRO A 154 30.25 -8.17 -17.25
CA PRO A 154 30.79 -9.41 -17.80
C PRO A 154 29.76 -10.16 -18.64
N VAL A 155 30.25 -10.87 -19.67
CA VAL A 155 29.43 -11.74 -20.52
C VAL A 155 28.71 -12.82 -19.67
N ASN A 156 27.49 -13.19 -20.05
CA ASN A 156 26.63 -14.15 -19.37
C ASN A 156 26.26 -13.78 -17.94
N THR A 157 26.32 -12.49 -17.59
CA THR A 157 25.81 -11.95 -16.33
C THR A 157 24.70 -10.94 -16.53
N THR A 158 23.95 -10.67 -15.46
CA THR A 158 22.87 -9.70 -15.45
C THR A 158 23.30 -8.50 -14.61
N ALA A 159 23.27 -7.32 -15.23
CA ALA A 159 23.42 -6.06 -14.50
C ALA A 159 22.10 -5.68 -13.83
N LYS A 160 22.17 -5.25 -12.57
CA LYS A 160 21.05 -4.75 -11.78
C LYS A 160 21.28 -3.32 -11.39
N LEU A 161 20.28 -2.48 -11.61
CA LEU A 161 20.32 -1.07 -11.25
C LEU A 161 19.01 -0.68 -10.57
N PRO A 162 19.04 0.29 -9.64
CA PRO A 162 17.81 0.88 -9.13
C PRO A 162 16.93 1.38 -10.29
N CYS A 163 15.63 1.13 -10.18
CA CYS A 163 14.69 1.59 -11.18
C CYS A 163 14.70 3.12 -11.26
N SER A 164 14.77 3.65 -12.47
CA SER A 164 14.67 5.09 -12.67
C SER A 164 13.26 5.60 -12.30
N SER A 165 13.15 6.88 -11.95
CA SER A 165 11.85 7.53 -11.66
C SER A 165 10.86 7.43 -12.82
N GLN A 166 11.36 7.24 -14.05
CA GLN A 166 10.56 7.08 -15.26
C GLN A 166 9.88 5.71 -15.34
N ALA A 167 10.52 4.67 -14.79
CA ALA A 167 10.00 3.30 -14.78
C ALA A 167 8.86 3.12 -13.76
N TYR A 168 8.80 3.94 -12.72
CA TYR A 168 7.71 3.92 -11.75
C TYR A 168 6.46 4.59 -12.32
N GLN A 169 5.32 3.92 -12.21
CA GLN A 169 4.03 4.50 -12.61
C GLN A 169 3.50 5.51 -11.58
N SER A 170 3.97 5.45 -10.32
CA SER A 170 3.63 6.36 -9.24
C SER A 170 4.78 7.34 -8.99
N PRO A 171 4.51 8.64 -8.74
CA PRO A 171 5.55 9.62 -8.41
C PRO A 171 6.26 9.35 -7.07
N GLU A 172 5.66 8.60 -6.19
CA GLU A 172 6.24 8.19 -4.92
C GLU A 172 6.66 6.73 -4.99
N GLY A 173 7.88 6.48 -5.45
CA GLY A 173 8.53 5.18 -5.32
C GLY A 173 8.89 4.93 -3.86
N VAL A 174 8.03 4.24 -3.14
CA VAL A 174 8.25 3.92 -1.72
C VAL A 174 9.28 2.80 -1.55
N CYS A 175 9.56 2.07 -2.62
CA CYS A 175 10.49 0.95 -2.68
C CYS A 175 11.53 1.16 -3.77
N ILE A 176 12.80 1.00 -3.45
CA ILE A 176 13.86 0.88 -4.46
C ILE A 176 13.78 -0.53 -5.06
N LEU A 177 13.17 -0.60 -6.24
CA LEU A 177 13.16 -1.82 -7.06
C LEU A 177 14.34 -1.79 -8.03
N GLU A 178 14.76 -2.95 -8.52
CA GLU A 178 15.89 -3.08 -9.43
C GLU A 178 15.41 -3.47 -10.82
N SER A 179 15.94 -2.77 -11.85
CA SER A 179 15.82 -3.17 -13.25
C SER A 179 16.95 -4.12 -13.61
N GLU A 180 16.70 -5.03 -14.54
CA GLU A 180 17.66 -6.06 -14.94
C GLU A 180 17.96 -6.00 -16.44
N LYS A 181 19.27 -6.02 -16.80
CA LYS A 181 19.72 -6.10 -18.19
C LYS A 181 20.80 -7.17 -18.33
N LYS A 182 20.61 -8.07 -19.30
CA LYS A 182 21.52 -9.19 -19.51
C LYS A 182 22.57 -8.88 -20.57
N CYS A 183 23.81 -9.19 -20.26
CA CYS A 183 24.93 -9.21 -21.21
C CYS A 183 25.12 -10.64 -21.70
N ILE A 184 25.05 -10.86 -23.02
CA ILE A 184 25.10 -12.18 -23.64
C ILE A 184 26.20 -12.29 -24.70
N TRP A 185 26.65 -13.49 -24.94
CA TRP A 185 27.44 -13.82 -26.12
C TRP A 185 26.48 -14.14 -27.27
N ASN A 186 26.56 -13.37 -28.35
CA ASN A 186 25.77 -13.63 -29.55
C ASN A 186 26.57 -14.58 -30.48
N GLU A 187 26.10 -15.81 -30.64
CA GLU A 187 26.73 -16.80 -31.47
C GLU A 187 26.69 -16.46 -32.96
N THR A 188 25.71 -15.68 -33.39
CA THR A 188 25.52 -15.30 -34.81
C THR A 188 26.53 -14.24 -35.24
N THR A 189 26.77 -13.23 -34.40
CA THR A 189 27.69 -12.11 -34.66
C THR A 189 29.08 -12.36 -34.08
N GLN A 190 29.26 -13.41 -33.23
CA GLN A 190 30.47 -13.70 -32.45
C GLN A 190 30.97 -12.49 -31.65
N THR A 191 30.03 -11.73 -31.10
CA THR A 191 30.28 -10.53 -30.30
C THR A 191 29.54 -10.57 -28.97
N VAL A 192 30.06 -9.82 -27.97
CA VAL A 192 29.39 -9.60 -26.70
C VAL A 192 28.42 -8.46 -26.87
N GLU A 193 27.16 -8.73 -26.60
CA GLU A 193 26.07 -7.77 -26.81
C GLU A 193 25.12 -7.71 -25.64
N TRP A 194 24.50 -6.54 -25.44
CA TRP A 194 23.38 -6.41 -24.53
C TRP A 194 22.10 -6.98 -25.16
N VAL A 195 21.29 -7.68 -24.36
CA VAL A 195 19.92 -8.03 -24.77
C VAL A 195 19.17 -6.74 -25.13
N GLN A 196 18.43 -6.79 -26.23
CA GLN A 196 17.81 -5.63 -26.83
C GLN A 196 16.86 -4.88 -25.90
N GLN A 197 16.13 -5.62 -25.03
CA GLN A 197 15.20 -5.05 -24.07
C GLN A 197 15.73 -5.22 -22.65
N THR A 198 15.64 -4.14 -21.86
CA THR A 198 15.87 -4.17 -20.42
C THR A 198 14.59 -4.63 -19.72
N ASP A 199 14.71 -5.48 -18.71
CA ASP A 199 13.56 -5.90 -17.92
C ASP A 199 13.23 -4.85 -16.85
N TYR A 200 12.19 -4.06 -17.10
CA TYR A 200 11.60 -3.11 -16.19
C TYR A 200 10.29 -3.64 -15.57
N THR A 201 9.92 -4.89 -15.81
CA THR A 201 8.71 -5.47 -15.19
C THR A 201 8.85 -5.56 -13.68
N THR A 202 10.07 -5.74 -13.20
CA THR A 202 10.43 -5.72 -11.78
C THR A 202 10.23 -4.35 -11.12
N CYS A 203 10.24 -3.24 -11.90
CA CYS A 203 9.99 -1.89 -11.43
C CYS A 203 8.49 -1.57 -11.25
N ALA A 204 7.61 -2.47 -11.70
CA ALA A 204 6.17 -2.25 -11.57
C ALA A 204 5.72 -2.46 -10.12
N MET A 205 5.19 -1.41 -9.49
CA MET A 205 4.64 -1.48 -8.13
C MET A 205 3.30 -2.24 -8.07
N ALA A 206 2.56 -2.30 -9.18
CA ALA A 206 1.25 -2.95 -9.25
C ALA A 206 1.23 -4.41 -8.76
N PRO A 207 2.18 -5.30 -9.11
CA PRO A 207 2.24 -6.66 -8.59
C PRO A 207 2.45 -6.71 -7.07
N VAL A 208 3.26 -5.78 -6.50
CA VAL A 208 3.54 -5.70 -5.06
C VAL A 208 2.26 -5.34 -4.32
N TYR A 209 1.60 -4.25 -4.72
CA TYR A 209 0.33 -3.83 -4.13
C TYR A 209 -0.77 -4.88 -4.33
N THR A 210 -0.82 -5.55 -5.48
CA THR A 210 -1.77 -6.64 -5.72
C THR A 210 -1.62 -7.77 -4.72
N LYS A 211 -0.40 -8.19 -4.41
CA LYS A 211 -0.14 -9.23 -3.38
C LYS A 211 -0.58 -8.77 -2.00
N ARG A 212 -0.22 -7.53 -1.61
CA ARG A 212 -0.59 -6.95 -0.31
C ARG A 212 -2.11 -6.87 -0.16
N TYR A 213 -2.83 -6.36 -1.15
CA TYR A 213 -4.29 -6.22 -1.09
C TYR A 213 -5.02 -7.57 -1.12
N LYS A 214 -4.57 -8.55 -1.90
CA LYS A 214 -5.11 -9.91 -1.87
C LYS A 214 -4.94 -10.57 -0.51
N PHE A 215 -3.77 -10.41 0.12
CA PHE A 215 -3.55 -10.88 1.50
C PHE A 215 -4.56 -10.25 2.46
N HIS A 216 -4.77 -8.93 2.39
CA HIS A 216 -5.76 -8.25 3.22
C HIS A 216 -7.17 -8.80 3.01
N VAL A 217 -7.62 -8.96 1.75
CA VAL A 217 -8.93 -9.53 1.42
C VAL A 217 -9.12 -10.92 2.01
N ILE A 218 -8.09 -11.79 1.94
CA ILE A 218 -8.12 -13.12 2.54
C ILE A 218 -8.31 -13.03 4.06
N PHE A 219 -7.54 -12.20 4.76
CA PHE A 219 -7.64 -12.04 6.21
C PHE A 219 -9.00 -11.47 6.65
N LEU A 220 -9.53 -10.49 5.92
CA LEU A 220 -10.88 -9.97 6.17
C LEU A 220 -11.97 -11.02 5.95
N SER A 221 -11.83 -11.87 4.94
CA SER A 221 -12.77 -12.96 4.66
C SER A 221 -12.75 -14.01 5.76
N ILE A 222 -11.58 -14.39 6.26
CA ILE A 222 -11.43 -15.28 7.41
C ILE A 222 -12.09 -14.65 8.64
N CYS A 223 -11.86 -13.36 8.89
CA CYS A 223 -12.50 -12.63 9.99
C CYS A 223 -14.03 -12.70 9.93
N ILE A 224 -14.63 -12.47 8.76
CA ILE A 224 -16.07 -12.60 8.53
C ILE A 224 -16.54 -14.01 8.86
N GLY A 225 -15.80 -15.04 8.45
CA GLY A 225 -16.10 -16.45 8.74
C GLY A 225 -16.16 -16.77 10.24
N PHE A 226 -15.35 -16.10 11.08
CA PHE A 226 -15.41 -16.21 12.54
C PHE A 226 -16.52 -15.36 13.18
N CYS A 227 -16.78 -14.16 12.63
CA CYS A 227 -17.73 -13.22 13.22
C CYS A 227 -19.19 -13.63 12.99
N ILE A 228 -19.55 -14.11 11.78
CA ILE A 228 -20.94 -14.46 11.44
C ILE A 228 -21.52 -15.53 12.37
N PRO A 229 -20.86 -16.69 12.62
CA PRO A 229 -21.41 -17.69 13.54
C PRO A 229 -21.53 -17.16 14.98
N ALA A 230 -20.60 -16.31 15.42
CA ALA A 230 -20.67 -15.69 16.75
C ALA A 230 -21.89 -14.75 16.85
N ILE A 231 -22.16 -13.94 15.82
CA ILE A 231 -23.36 -13.08 15.76
C ILE A 231 -24.63 -13.93 15.78
N ILE A 232 -24.68 -15.02 15.01
CA ILE A 232 -25.82 -15.92 14.96
C ILE A 232 -26.09 -16.53 16.34
N ILE A 233 -25.06 -17.00 17.05
CA ILE A 233 -25.17 -17.51 18.41
C ILE A 233 -25.77 -16.45 19.35
N PHE A 234 -25.28 -15.21 19.31
CA PHE A 234 -25.80 -14.12 20.16
C PHE A 234 -27.25 -13.74 19.85
N LEU A 235 -27.73 -13.96 18.61
CA LEU A 235 -29.10 -13.67 18.21
C LEU A 235 -30.08 -14.79 18.55
N ILE A 236 -29.68 -16.06 18.42
CA ILE A 236 -30.55 -17.23 18.63
C ILE A 236 -30.88 -17.41 20.13
N PHE A 237 -29.89 -17.25 21.02
CA PHE A 237 -30.08 -17.52 22.43
C PHE A 237 -30.71 -16.33 23.17
N GLU A 238 -31.94 -16.47 23.62
CA GLU A 238 -32.72 -15.39 24.26
C GLU A 238 -32.03 -14.80 25.49
N LYS A 239 -31.43 -15.65 26.37
CA LYS A 239 -30.69 -15.17 27.54
C LYS A 239 -29.50 -14.29 27.16
N LEU A 240 -28.76 -14.69 26.13
CA LEU A 240 -27.61 -13.91 25.63
C LEU A 240 -28.07 -12.60 25.00
N ARG A 241 -29.15 -12.63 24.22
CA ARG A 241 -29.71 -11.45 23.54
C ARG A 241 -30.16 -10.36 24.50
N ARG A 242 -30.55 -10.70 25.72
CA ARG A 242 -31.00 -9.73 26.75
C ARG A 242 -29.85 -9.14 27.57
N THR A 243 -28.67 -9.76 27.56
CA THR A 243 -27.49 -9.34 28.34
C THR A 243 -26.82 -8.15 27.68
N ILE A 244 -26.66 -7.01 28.37
CA ILE A 244 -26.12 -5.76 27.80
C ILE A 244 -24.71 -5.95 27.23
N ARG A 245 -23.83 -6.62 28.00
CA ARG A 245 -22.47 -6.92 27.57
C ARG A 245 -22.47 -7.65 26.22
N VAL A 246 -23.35 -8.65 26.06
CA VAL A 246 -23.47 -9.42 24.81
C VAL A 246 -24.02 -8.53 23.68
N ILE A 247 -24.97 -7.63 23.95
CA ILE A 247 -25.50 -6.68 22.97
C ILE A 247 -24.39 -5.78 22.43
N LEU A 248 -23.52 -5.26 23.29
CA LEU A 248 -22.41 -4.39 22.91
C LEU A 248 -21.42 -5.13 21.98
N HIS A 249 -20.93 -6.30 22.42
CA HIS A 249 -20.00 -7.10 21.63
C HIS A 249 -20.62 -7.58 20.30
N ARG A 250 -21.90 -7.94 20.28
CA ARG A 250 -22.64 -8.25 19.05
C ARG A 250 -22.65 -7.09 18.08
N ASN A 251 -22.97 -5.88 18.56
CA ASN A 251 -23.00 -4.69 17.73
C ASN A 251 -21.61 -4.35 17.16
N LEU A 252 -20.54 -4.53 17.96
CA LEU A 252 -19.17 -4.41 17.50
C LEU A 252 -18.85 -5.44 16.39
N LEU A 253 -19.23 -6.70 16.57
CA LEU A 253 -19.02 -7.74 15.55
C LEU A 253 -19.78 -7.44 14.25
N ILE A 254 -21.02 -6.95 14.35
CA ILE A 254 -21.81 -6.53 13.19
C ILE A 254 -21.12 -5.37 12.46
N ALA A 255 -20.63 -4.36 13.17
CA ALA A 255 -19.90 -3.24 12.60
C ALA A 255 -18.60 -3.71 11.88
N ILE A 256 -17.86 -4.65 12.49
CA ILE A 256 -16.66 -5.26 11.88
C ILE A 256 -17.02 -6.02 10.60
N VAL A 257 -18.10 -6.80 10.59
CA VAL A 257 -18.52 -7.53 9.37
C VAL A 257 -18.91 -6.56 8.26
N ILE A 258 -19.71 -5.53 8.56
CA ILE A 258 -20.11 -4.52 7.58
C ILE A 258 -18.88 -3.83 7.00
N ARG A 259 -17.95 -3.37 7.84
CA ARG A 259 -16.71 -2.74 7.40
C ARG A 259 -15.89 -3.69 6.52
N ASN A 260 -15.69 -4.93 6.93
CA ASN A 260 -14.90 -5.89 6.18
C ASN A 260 -15.50 -6.15 4.79
N VAL A 261 -16.83 -6.29 4.69
CA VAL A 261 -17.51 -6.46 3.39
C VAL A 261 -17.29 -5.23 2.50
N LEU A 262 -17.49 -4.01 3.03
CA LEU A 262 -17.29 -2.77 2.28
C LEU A 262 -15.83 -2.60 1.84
N THR A 263 -14.86 -2.90 2.71
CA THR A 263 -13.43 -2.85 2.38
C THR A 263 -13.05 -3.90 1.32
N ILE A 264 -13.60 -5.11 1.38
CA ILE A 264 -13.40 -6.13 0.35
C ILE A 264 -13.97 -5.63 -1.00
N MET A 265 -15.19 -5.11 -1.00
CA MET A 265 -15.81 -4.54 -2.21
C MET A 265 -14.99 -3.40 -2.79
N SER A 266 -14.53 -2.47 -1.95
CA SER A 266 -13.68 -1.35 -2.34
C SER A 266 -12.36 -1.82 -2.98
N LYS A 267 -11.70 -2.80 -2.36
CA LYS A 267 -10.45 -3.36 -2.87
C LYS A 267 -10.63 -4.15 -4.17
N GLU A 268 -11.62 -5.01 -4.25
CA GLU A 268 -11.85 -5.86 -5.43
C GLU A 268 -12.39 -5.06 -6.63
N LEU A 269 -13.33 -4.15 -6.41
CA LEU A 269 -14.03 -3.46 -7.49
C LEU A 269 -13.32 -2.18 -7.96
N ILE A 270 -12.48 -1.57 -7.12
CA ILE A 270 -11.85 -0.28 -7.44
C ILE A 270 -10.33 -0.43 -7.49
N ILE A 271 -9.69 -0.84 -6.39
CA ILE A 271 -8.23 -0.80 -6.27
C ILE A 271 -7.57 -1.89 -7.11
N LEU A 272 -8.00 -3.15 -6.97
CA LEU A 272 -7.43 -4.25 -7.74
C LEU A 272 -7.80 -4.17 -9.23
N ASP A 273 -8.91 -3.55 -9.57
CA ASP A 273 -9.27 -3.26 -10.95
C ASP A 273 -8.36 -2.21 -11.57
N ALA A 274 -8.06 -1.13 -10.84
CA ALA A 274 -7.11 -0.10 -11.26
C ALA A 274 -5.67 -0.60 -11.41
N LEU A 275 -5.29 -1.66 -10.67
CA LEU A 275 -3.96 -2.27 -10.77
C LEU A 275 -3.82 -3.26 -11.94
N LYS A 276 -4.90 -3.60 -12.64
CA LYS A 276 -4.84 -4.46 -13.83
C LYS A 276 -4.32 -3.64 -15.01
N SER A 277 -3.17 -4.05 -15.56
CA SER A 277 -2.56 -3.43 -16.74
C SER A 277 -3.34 -3.83 -18.00
N SER A 278 -4.45 -3.17 -18.31
CA SER A 278 -5.13 -3.35 -19.57
C SER A 278 -5.30 -2.01 -20.28
N PRO A 279 -4.73 -1.82 -21.47
CA PRO A 279 -4.82 -0.55 -22.21
C PRO A 279 -6.23 -0.22 -22.71
N LEU A 280 -7.18 -1.13 -22.60
CA LEU A 280 -8.56 -1.01 -23.11
C LEU A 280 -9.62 -0.90 -22.00
N SER A 281 -9.25 -1.03 -20.72
CA SER A 281 -10.21 -0.93 -19.64
C SER A 281 -10.26 0.50 -19.08
N HIS A 282 -11.42 1.15 -19.21
CA HIS A 282 -11.74 2.31 -18.38
C HIS A 282 -11.75 1.85 -16.92
N HIS A 283 -10.76 2.26 -16.14
CA HIS A 283 -10.70 1.93 -14.72
C HIS A 283 -11.74 2.75 -13.95
N ARG A 284 -12.53 2.09 -13.10
CA ARG A 284 -13.57 2.74 -12.28
C ARG A 284 -13.03 3.86 -11.39
N MET A 285 -11.76 3.77 -11.00
CA MET A 285 -11.08 4.79 -10.23
C MET A 285 -10.91 6.09 -11.03
N GLU A 286 -10.60 5.99 -12.34
CA GLU A 286 -10.43 7.15 -13.23
C GLU A 286 -11.78 7.78 -13.60
N GLU A 287 -12.84 6.98 -13.75
CA GLU A 287 -14.19 7.47 -14.02
C GLU A 287 -14.75 8.31 -12.87
N ASN A 288 -14.24 8.11 -11.64
CA ASN A 288 -14.66 8.83 -10.44
C ASN A 288 -16.18 8.92 -10.27
N GLY A 289 -16.88 7.82 -10.58
CA GLY A 289 -18.33 7.74 -10.62
C GLY A 289 -18.98 7.87 -9.24
N VAL A 290 -20.26 8.23 -9.21
CA VAL A 290 -21.03 8.38 -7.96
C VAL A 290 -21.03 7.10 -7.12
N GLY A 291 -21.09 5.93 -7.76
CA GLY A 291 -21.12 4.63 -7.08
C GLY A 291 -19.85 4.37 -6.25
N CYS A 292 -18.67 4.70 -6.78
CA CYS A 292 -17.42 4.51 -6.05
C CYS A 292 -17.26 5.51 -4.89
N ARG A 293 -17.73 6.76 -5.05
CA ARG A 293 -17.74 7.77 -3.97
C ARG A 293 -18.67 7.35 -2.83
N ILE A 294 -19.85 6.81 -3.14
CA ILE A 294 -20.78 6.26 -2.13
C ILE A 294 -20.11 5.10 -1.39
N LEU A 295 -19.43 4.21 -2.09
CA LEU A 295 -18.73 3.08 -1.45
C LEU A 295 -17.64 3.56 -0.49
N ALA A 296 -16.83 4.55 -0.87
CA ALA A 296 -15.83 5.17 0.00
C ALA A 296 -16.46 5.86 1.24
N PHE A 297 -17.59 6.55 1.07
CA PHE A 297 -18.34 7.13 2.18
C PHE A 297 -18.88 6.07 3.15
N LEU A 298 -19.44 4.99 2.63
CA LEU A 298 -19.96 3.89 3.45
C LEU A 298 -18.83 3.16 4.19
N GLU A 299 -17.70 2.92 3.53
CA GLU A 299 -16.52 2.32 4.14
C GLU A 299 -16.00 3.19 5.29
N THR A 300 -15.80 4.49 5.05
CA THR A 300 -15.36 5.46 6.07
C THR A 300 -16.33 5.51 7.25
N SER A 301 -17.63 5.51 6.97
CA SER A 301 -18.69 5.52 8.02
C SER A 301 -18.70 4.22 8.82
N ALA A 302 -18.49 3.07 8.19
CA ALA A 302 -18.40 1.79 8.86
C ALA A 302 -17.15 1.71 9.76
N ILE A 303 -16.02 2.23 9.30
CA ILE A 303 -14.80 2.33 10.12
C ILE A 303 -15.07 3.19 11.35
N ASN A 304 -15.64 4.39 11.20
CA ASN A 304 -15.97 5.27 12.32
C ASN A 304 -16.95 4.61 13.30
N SER A 305 -17.89 3.80 12.80
CA SER A 305 -18.83 3.04 13.64
C SER A 305 -18.16 2.00 14.52
N ILE A 306 -17.08 1.35 14.04
CA ILE A 306 -16.27 0.42 14.86
C ILE A 306 -15.67 1.17 16.05
N TYR A 307 -15.04 2.33 15.82
CA TYR A 307 -14.47 3.14 16.91
C TYR A 307 -15.55 3.57 17.91
N GLY A 308 -16.74 3.94 17.42
CA GLY A 308 -17.89 4.21 18.27
C GLY A 308 -18.32 3.00 19.13
N CYS A 309 -18.42 1.82 18.54
CA CYS A 309 -18.74 0.60 19.29
C CYS A 309 -17.66 0.27 20.33
N MET A 310 -16.37 0.41 19.97
CA MET A 310 -15.26 0.20 20.91
C MET A 310 -15.31 1.19 22.08
N PHE A 311 -15.68 2.44 21.85
CA PHE A 311 -15.89 3.40 22.92
C PHE A 311 -17.04 2.99 23.86
N LEU A 312 -18.17 2.52 23.31
CA LEU A 312 -19.28 2.03 24.13
C LEU A 312 -18.88 0.83 24.99
N ASP A 313 -18.13 -0.10 24.44
CA ASP A 313 -17.61 -1.26 25.18
C ASP A 313 -16.70 -0.83 26.33
N ALA A 314 -15.75 0.06 26.05
CA ALA A 314 -14.82 0.61 27.05
C ALA A 314 -15.56 1.38 28.15
N PHE A 315 -16.49 2.25 27.77
CA PHE A 315 -17.30 3.07 28.68
C PHE A 315 -18.16 2.19 29.59
N TYR A 316 -18.81 1.17 29.03
CA TYR A 316 -19.60 0.23 29.80
C TYR A 316 -18.74 -0.56 30.80
N LEU A 317 -17.59 -1.07 30.35
CA LEU A 317 -16.68 -1.82 31.21
C LEU A 317 -16.10 -0.96 32.34
N HIS A 318 -15.70 0.28 32.01
CA HIS A 318 -15.23 1.25 33.01
C HIS A 318 -16.32 1.55 34.05
N LYS A 319 -17.56 1.79 33.60
CA LYS A 319 -18.70 2.02 34.52
C LYS A 319 -18.94 0.84 35.45
N VAL A 320 -18.90 -0.40 34.98
CA VAL A 320 -19.16 -1.60 35.77
C VAL A 320 -18.02 -1.89 36.77
N ILE A 321 -16.77 -1.67 36.39
CA ILE A 321 -15.60 -2.00 37.22
C ILE A 321 -15.28 -0.90 38.24
N VAL A 322 -15.30 0.36 37.80
CA VAL A 322 -14.89 1.51 38.61
C VAL A 322 -16.04 2.04 39.45
N ARG A 323 -17.26 2.09 38.89
CA ARG A 323 -18.46 2.61 39.56
C ARG A 323 -19.44 1.48 39.91
N ALA A 324 -19.07 0.60 40.85
CA ALA A 324 -19.81 -0.60 41.19
C ALA A 324 -21.31 -0.42 41.54
N PHE A 325 -21.82 0.80 41.78
CA PHE A 325 -23.19 1.13 42.18
C PHE A 325 -23.84 2.20 41.27
N ALA A 326 -23.38 2.40 40.05
CA ALA A 326 -23.96 3.42 39.20
C ALA A 326 -25.34 3.00 38.66
N THR A 327 -26.38 3.81 38.96
CA THR A 327 -27.73 3.68 38.43
C THR A 327 -27.75 3.58 36.91
N GLU A 328 -28.72 2.83 36.37
CA GLU A 328 -28.91 2.68 34.92
C GLU A 328 -29.28 4.03 34.31
N THR A 329 -28.33 4.69 33.66
CA THR A 329 -28.61 5.85 32.82
C THR A 329 -29.39 5.40 31.57
N ARG A 330 -30.27 6.28 31.06
CA ARG A 330 -31.03 6.03 29.82
C ARG A 330 -30.09 5.72 28.66
N ARG A 331 -29.93 4.45 28.38
CA ARG A 331 -28.93 3.87 27.44
C ARG A 331 -29.11 4.37 26.02
N ALA A 332 -30.39 4.60 25.62
CA ALA A 332 -30.73 5.02 24.28
C ALA A 332 -30.05 6.35 23.88
N TYR A 333 -29.93 7.32 24.80
CA TYR A 333 -29.28 8.60 24.50
C TYR A 333 -27.79 8.42 24.14
N ILE A 334 -27.04 7.59 24.85
CA ILE A 334 -25.60 7.37 24.59
C ILE A 334 -25.41 6.76 23.19
N TYR A 335 -26.23 5.77 22.83
CA TYR A 335 -26.17 5.14 21.50
C TYR A 335 -26.52 6.15 20.40
N ILE A 336 -27.59 6.93 20.57
CA ILE A 336 -28.03 7.91 19.58
C ILE A 336 -26.98 9.01 19.43
N THR A 337 -26.47 9.57 20.54
CA THR A 337 -25.44 10.62 20.50
C THR A 337 -24.19 10.14 19.77
N LEU A 338 -23.75 8.93 20.06
CA LEU A 338 -22.56 8.38 19.42
C LEU A 338 -22.80 8.08 17.93
N ALA A 339 -23.96 7.54 17.58
CA ALA A 339 -24.33 7.33 16.18
C ALA A 339 -24.35 8.66 15.41
N VAL A 340 -25.01 9.69 15.96
CA VAL A 340 -25.01 11.02 15.37
C VAL A 340 -23.59 11.56 15.20
N LEU A 341 -22.76 11.45 16.23
CA LEU A 341 -21.39 11.96 16.20
C LEU A 341 -20.54 11.25 15.11
N THR A 342 -20.58 9.92 15.03
CA THR A 342 -19.84 9.14 14.03
C THR A 342 -20.26 9.48 12.60
N PHE A 343 -21.55 9.63 12.35
CA PHE A 343 -22.06 10.02 11.03
C PHE A 343 -21.75 11.48 10.69
N THR A 344 -21.78 12.39 11.65
CA THR A 344 -21.44 13.81 11.42
C THR A 344 -20.02 13.96 10.89
N PHE A 345 -19.03 13.31 11.51
CA PHE A 345 -17.65 13.36 11.01
C PHE A 345 -17.50 12.76 9.61
N SER A 346 -18.20 11.66 9.31
CA SER A 346 -18.19 11.06 7.97
C SER A 346 -18.83 12.00 6.93
N ILE A 347 -19.91 12.70 7.27
CA ILE A 347 -20.57 13.66 6.38
C ILE A 347 -19.69 14.88 6.16
N CYS A 348 -19.07 15.45 7.21
CA CYS A 348 -18.14 16.57 7.09
C CYS A 348 -16.98 16.23 6.16
N TRP A 349 -16.40 15.03 6.30
CA TRP A 349 -15.36 14.54 5.40
C TRP A 349 -15.84 14.43 3.96
N ALA A 350 -17.03 13.85 3.74
CA ALA A 350 -17.60 13.70 2.39
C ALA A 350 -17.91 15.05 1.73
N ILE A 351 -18.40 16.03 2.49
CA ILE A 351 -18.64 17.39 1.99
C ILE A 351 -17.30 18.02 1.58
N ALA A 352 -16.26 17.92 2.43
CA ALA A 352 -14.95 18.48 2.12
C ALA A 352 -14.36 17.84 0.85
N MET A 353 -14.43 16.52 0.69
CA MET A 353 -13.97 15.81 -0.51
C MET A 353 -14.78 16.20 -1.77
N ALA A 354 -16.06 16.50 -1.61
CA ALA A 354 -16.90 16.94 -2.72
C ALA A 354 -16.63 18.40 -3.12
N VAL A 355 -16.38 19.29 -2.17
CA VAL A 355 -16.06 20.71 -2.42
C VAL A 355 -14.75 20.87 -3.15
N GLU A 356 -13.72 20.11 -2.75
CA GLU A 356 -12.40 20.13 -3.39
C GLU A 356 -12.35 19.30 -4.69
N ASN A 357 -13.50 18.80 -5.20
CA ASN A 357 -13.59 17.97 -6.39
C ASN A 357 -12.58 16.81 -6.41
N ALA A 358 -12.39 16.15 -5.26
CA ALA A 358 -11.42 15.08 -5.12
C ALA A 358 -11.64 13.96 -6.15
N GLU A 359 -10.57 13.58 -6.82
CA GLU A 359 -10.52 12.52 -7.82
C GLU A 359 -10.31 11.13 -7.19
N ASN A 360 -10.11 10.11 -8.01
CA ASN A 360 -9.75 8.75 -7.59
C ASN A 360 -10.74 8.13 -6.56
N CYS A 361 -12.05 8.34 -6.77
CA CYS A 361 -13.10 7.77 -5.91
C CYS A 361 -12.96 8.15 -4.42
N TRP A 362 -12.35 9.29 -4.09
CA TRP A 362 -12.09 9.73 -2.71
C TRP A 362 -11.17 8.78 -1.91
N MET A 363 -10.37 7.97 -2.60
CA MET A 363 -9.47 7.00 -1.98
C MET A 363 -8.11 7.60 -1.61
N ALA A 364 -7.72 8.70 -2.24
CA ALA A 364 -6.49 9.42 -1.95
C ALA A 364 -6.74 10.55 -0.93
N ASP A 365 -5.77 10.81 -0.05
CA ASP A 365 -5.80 11.98 0.83
C ASP A 365 -5.53 13.24 0.00
N LEU A 366 -6.41 14.21 0.12
CA LEU A 366 -6.27 15.51 -0.52
C LEU A 366 -6.06 16.58 0.56
N GLN A 367 -4.91 17.25 0.54
CA GLN A 367 -4.59 18.39 1.41
C GLN A 367 -4.85 18.18 2.91
N GLY A 368 -4.80 16.94 3.38
CA GLY A 368 -5.03 16.64 4.80
C GLY A 368 -6.50 16.58 5.23
N ILE A 369 -7.45 16.53 4.30
CA ILE A 369 -8.89 16.39 4.61
C ILE A 369 -9.15 15.10 5.42
N GLN A 370 -8.33 14.08 5.23
CA GLN A 370 -8.40 12.82 5.97
C GLN A 370 -8.32 13.01 7.50
N TRP A 371 -7.64 14.07 7.98
CA TRP A 371 -7.57 14.41 9.40
C TRP A 371 -8.94 14.68 10.04
N THR A 372 -9.96 15.02 9.24
CA THR A 372 -11.34 15.20 9.73
C THR A 372 -11.88 13.93 10.38
N VAL A 373 -11.60 12.77 9.78
CA VAL A 373 -12.04 11.48 10.31
C VAL A 373 -10.98 10.83 11.20
N ASP A 374 -9.69 10.96 10.86
CA ASP A 374 -8.61 10.37 11.64
C ASP A 374 -8.42 11.05 12.99
N GLY A 375 -8.59 12.37 13.06
CA GLY A 375 -8.59 13.12 14.31
C GLY A 375 -9.68 12.63 15.28
N PHE A 376 -10.88 12.38 14.78
CA PHE A 376 -11.98 11.78 15.56
C PHE A 376 -11.62 10.37 16.07
N ARG A 377 -11.07 9.52 15.21
CA ARG A 377 -10.63 8.16 15.56
C ARG A 377 -9.54 8.18 16.65
N ILE A 378 -8.52 9.02 16.47
CA ILE A 378 -7.44 9.21 17.44
C ILE A 378 -7.96 9.70 18.79
N ALA A 379 -8.90 10.66 18.80
CA ALA A 379 -9.51 11.15 20.04
C ALA A 379 -10.23 10.03 20.81
N ILE A 380 -11.05 9.22 20.13
CA ILE A 380 -11.72 8.06 20.73
C ILE A 380 -10.69 7.08 21.32
N LEU A 381 -9.59 6.84 20.62
CA LEU A 381 -8.54 5.95 21.10
C LEU A 381 -7.84 6.42 22.35
N ILE A 382 -7.47 7.70 22.39
CA ILE A 382 -6.88 8.30 23.58
C ILE A 382 -7.82 8.12 24.77
N ILE A 383 -9.11 8.41 24.59
CA ILE A 383 -10.12 8.26 25.64
C ILE A 383 -10.24 6.77 26.07
N ASN A 384 -10.29 5.84 25.12
CA ASN A 384 -10.36 4.42 25.41
C ASN A 384 -9.12 3.93 26.17
N THR A 385 -7.94 4.39 25.81
CA THR A 385 -6.67 4.05 26.47
C THR A 385 -6.64 4.59 27.91
N LEU A 386 -7.12 5.82 28.13
CA LEU A 386 -7.23 6.39 29.48
C LEU A 386 -8.21 5.61 30.35
N MET A 387 -9.38 5.26 29.81
CA MET A 387 -10.37 4.44 30.53
C MET A 387 -9.80 3.05 30.86
N LEU A 388 -9.06 2.42 29.94
CA LEU A 388 -8.43 1.13 30.16
C LEU A 388 -7.34 1.22 31.26
N ALA A 389 -6.50 2.26 31.23
CA ALA A 389 -5.50 2.49 32.26
C ALA A 389 -6.12 2.63 33.66
N ASP A 390 -7.24 3.35 33.78
CA ASP A 390 -7.97 3.49 35.04
C ASP A 390 -8.61 2.15 35.50
N ILE A 391 -9.17 1.37 34.57
CA ILE A 391 -9.66 0.01 34.86
C ILE A 391 -8.54 -0.87 35.42
N ILE A 392 -7.37 -0.87 34.77
CA ILE A 392 -6.20 -1.65 35.23
C ILE A 392 -5.76 -1.18 36.62
N ARG A 393 -5.67 0.13 36.84
CA ARG A 393 -5.33 0.72 38.14
C ARG A 393 -6.27 0.23 39.24
N VAL A 394 -7.59 0.32 39.03
CA VAL A 394 -8.58 -0.11 40.03
C VAL A 394 -8.50 -1.62 40.28
N MET A 395 -8.29 -2.43 39.24
CA MET A 395 -8.15 -3.87 39.37
C MET A 395 -6.88 -4.26 40.15
N VAL A 396 -5.75 -3.62 39.89
CA VAL A 396 -4.49 -3.84 40.64
C VAL A 396 -4.65 -3.46 42.11
N MET A 397 -5.34 -2.33 42.41
CA MET A 397 -5.62 -1.92 43.77
C MET A 397 -6.49 -2.96 44.50
N LYS A 398 -7.57 -3.48 43.88
CA LYS A 398 -8.42 -4.52 44.44
C LYS A 398 -7.66 -5.83 44.67
N LEU A 399 -6.71 -6.20 43.80
CA LEU A 399 -5.84 -7.36 43.99
C LEU A 399 -4.88 -7.19 45.17
N LYS A 400 -4.32 -5.99 45.40
CA LYS A 400 -3.42 -5.70 46.54
C LYS A 400 -4.13 -5.76 47.90
N HIS A 401 -5.41 -5.44 47.97
CA HIS A 401 -6.20 -5.44 49.22
C HIS A 401 -6.79 -6.81 49.61
N GLY A 402 -6.21 -7.92 49.10
CA GLY A 402 -6.51 -9.29 49.59
C GLY A 402 -7.85 -9.86 49.14
N SER A 403 -8.65 -9.17 48.35
CA SER A 403 -9.90 -9.68 47.77
C SER A 403 -9.61 -10.59 46.57
N THR A 404 -8.82 -11.66 46.78
CA THR A 404 -8.44 -12.62 45.75
C THR A 404 -9.53 -13.67 45.51
N THR A 405 -10.68 -13.26 45.06
CA THR A 405 -11.64 -14.19 44.49
C THR A 405 -11.16 -14.67 43.13
N LYS A 406 -11.40 -15.94 42.78
CA LYS A 406 -11.11 -16.48 41.42
C LYS A 406 -11.71 -15.60 40.33
N GLN A 407 -12.83 -14.90 40.62
CA GLN A 407 -13.50 -13.97 39.72
C GLN A 407 -12.66 -12.71 39.40
N THR A 408 -11.96 -12.12 40.39
CA THR A 408 -11.12 -10.94 40.19
C THR A 408 -9.90 -11.25 39.31
N LYS A 409 -9.28 -12.40 39.48
CA LYS A 409 -8.18 -12.88 38.61
C LYS A 409 -8.67 -13.16 37.18
N ALA A 410 -9.87 -13.74 37.03
CA ALA A 410 -10.45 -13.97 35.71
C ALA A 410 -10.79 -12.66 35.00
N ALA A 411 -11.36 -11.67 35.70
CA ALA A 411 -11.65 -10.36 35.17
C ALA A 411 -10.37 -9.60 34.77
N PHE A 412 -9.33 -9.66 35.60
CA PHE A 412 -8.02 -9.05 35.25
C PHE A 412 -7.44 -9.67 33.97
N ARG A 413 -7.45 -11.01 33.88
CA ARG A 413 -7.00 -11.71 32.67
C ARG A 413 -7.81 -11.28 31.43
N ALA A 414 -9.15 -11.21 31.57
CA ALA A 414 -10.01 -10.73 30.48
C ALA A 414 -9.69 -9.29 30.07
N THR A 415 -9.41 -8.40 31.04
CA THR A 415 -9.03 -7.00 30.78
C THR A 415 -7.68 -6.90 30.07
N VAL A 416 -6.70 -7.72 30.45
CA VAL A 416 -5.40 -7.78 29.76
C VAL A 416 -5.53 -8.24 28.30
N PHE A 417 -6.43 -9.19 28.03
CA PHE A 417 -6.74 -9.61 26.66
C PHE A 417 -7.47 -8.53 25.83
N LEU A 418 -8.07 -7.54 26.48
CA LEU A 418 -8.70 -6.40 25.81
C LEU A 418 -7.70 -5.31 25.38
N ILE A 419 -6.49 -5.28 25.95
CA ILE A 419 -5.46 -4.29 25.63
C ILE A 419 -5.13 -4.26 24.11
N PRO A 420 -4.90 -5.42 23.45
CA PRO A 420 -4.67 -5.44 22.01
C PRO A 420 -5.88 -4.95 21.19
N LEU A 421 -7.09 -5.11 21.75
CA LEU A 421 -8.31 -4.69 21.07
C LEU A 421 -8.52 -3.18 21.08
N PHE A 422 -8.11 -2.49 22.16
CA PHE A 422 -8.46 -1.10 22.39
C PHE A 422 -7.36 -0.09 22.03
N GLY A 423 -6.13 -0.52 21.79
CA GLY A 423 -5.08 0.47 21.63
C GLY A 423 -3.84 0.09 20.81
N LEU A 424 -3.35 -1.16 20.92
CA LEU A 424 -2.06 -1.49 20.32
C LEU A 424 -2.09 -1.50 18.79
N HIS A 425 -3.17 -1.96 18.21
CA HIS A 425 -3.41 -1.99 16.78
C HIS A 425 -3.26 -0.60 16.12
N ILE A 426 -3.62 0.46 16.83
CA ILE A 426 -3.68 1.82 16.28
C ILE A 426 -2.36 2.57 16.44
N ILE A 427 -1.60 2.29 17.49
CA ILE A 427 -0.23 2.82 17.60
C ILE A 427 0.59 2.35 16.38
N VAL A 428 0.39 1.13 15.95
CA VAL A 428 1.05 0.58 14.77
C VAL A 428 0.46 1.11 13.46
N THR A 429 -0.84 1.45 13.41
CA THR A 429 -1.49 1.93 12.19
C THR A 429 -1.51 3.45 12.03
N ALA A 430 -1.32 4.22 13.11
CA ALA A 430 -1.46 5.67 13.13
C ALA A 430 -0.33 6.42 12.38
N LYS A 431 0.83 5.82 12.21
CA LYS A 431 1.94 6.42 11.48
C LYS A 431 2.48 5.41 10.48
N LYS A 432 2.25 5.66 9.19
CA LYS A 432 3.02 5.01 8.14
C LYS A 432 4.47 5.46 8.34
N ILE A 433 5.28 4.59 8.93
CA ILE A 433 6.72 4.82 9.03
C ILE A 433 7.23 4.63 7.61
N VAL A 434 7.56 5.73 6.95
CA VAL A 434 8.25 5.70 5.67
C VAL A 434 9.67 5.23 5.97
N TYR A 435 9.96 3.99 5.62
CA TYR A 435 11.32 3.47 5.63
C TYR A 435 11.92 3.81 4.27
N ASP A 436 12.84 4.75 4.27
CA ASP A 436 13.44 5.34 3.06
C ASP A 436 14.26 4.35 2.21
N ASP A 437 14.63 3.18 2.76
CA ASP A 437 15.66 2.34 2.13
C ASP A 437 15.31 0.86 1.92
N SER A 438 14.19 0.33 2.38
CA SER A 438 13.90 -1.09 2.17
C SER A 438 12.44 -1.46 1.96
N CYS A 439 12.12 -1.98 0.77
CA CYS A 439 10.83 -2.60 0.45
C CYS A 439 10.40 -3.65 1.46
N THR A 440 11.35 -4.41 2.02
CA THR A 440 11.07 -5.49 2.97
C THR A 440 10.46 -4.97 4.27
N ALA A 441 10.93 -3.84 4.79
CA ALA A 441 10.39 -3.25 6.02
C ALA A 441 8.96 -2.71 5.81
N GLU A 442 8.70 -2.10 4.66
CA GLU A 442 7.36 -1.64 4.30
C GLU A 442 6.40 -2.82 4.09
N ASP A 443 6.85 -3.89 3.41
CA ASP A 443 6.06 -5.12 3.24
C ASP A 443 5.68 -5.72 4.60
N ILE A 444 6.65 -5.88 5.51
CA ILE A 444 6.40 -6.42 6.85
C ILE A 444 5.38 -5.55 7.60
N TYR A 445 5.53 -4.23 7.51
CA TYR A 445 4.61 -3.29 8.14
C TYR A 445 3.19 -3.42 7.59
N ASP A 446 3.02 -3.44 6.26
CA ASP A 446 1.70 -3.54 5.63
C ASP A 446 1.05 -4.89 5.92
N TYR A 447 1.79 -6.01 5.83
CA TYR A 447 1.26 -7.33 6.18
C TYR A 447 0.87 -7.42 7.66
N ALA A 448 1.68 -6.89 8.57
CA ALA A 448 1.37 -6.84 9.99
C ALA A 448 0.12 -6.00 10.27
N ARG A 449 0.00 -4.83 9.62
CA ARG A 449 -1.17 -3.95 9.71
C ARG A 449 -2.44 -4.68 9.26
N TYR A 450 -2.42 -5.29 8.07
CA TYR A 450 -3.57 -6.00 7.52
C TYR A 450 -3.94 -7.25 8.34
N ALA A 451 -2.94 -7.97 8.84
CA ALA A 451 -3.17 -9.10 9.74
C ALA A 451 -3.85 -8.66 11.04
N MET A 452 -3.36 -7.59 11.68
CA MET A 452 -3.97 -7.08 12.92
C MET A 452 -5.40 -6.60 12.72
N GLU A 453 -5.67 -5.97 11.58
CA GLU A 453 -7.01 -5.50 11.21
C GLU A 453 -8.01 -6.67 11.07
N GLY A 454 -7.61 -7.76 10.44
CA GLY A 454 -8.39 -8.99 10.35
C GLY A 454 -8.49 -9.74 11.68
N LEU A 455 -7.41 -9.78 12.47
CA LEU A 455 -7.38 -10.46 13.76
C LEU A 455 -8.31 -9.82 14.80
N GLN A 456 -8.61 -8.54 14.70
CA GLN A 456 -9.49 -7.85 15.64
C GLN A 456 -10.82 -8.58 15.84
N GLY A 457 -11.56 -8.86 14.76
CA GLY A 457 -12.85 -9.55 14.86
C GLY A 457 -12.73 -11.01 15.27
N ILE A 458 -11.67 -11.69 14.86
CA ILE A 458 -11.38 -13.08 15.27
C ILE A 458 -11.19 -13.15 16.77
N ILE A 459 -10.34 -12.28 17.34
CA ILE A 459 -10.06 -12.24 18.78
C ILE A 459 -11.33 -11.91 19.57
N VAL A 460 -12.11 -10.92 19.11
CA VAL A 460 -13.41 -10.58 19.73
C VAL A 460 -14.34 -11.78 19.74
N SER A 461 -14.48 -12.48 18.60
CA SER A 461 -15.32 -13.66 18.49
C SER A 461 -14.88 -14.80 19.42
N ILE A 462 -13.55 -15.04 19.49
CA ILE A 462 -13.00 -16.09 20.36
C ILE A 462 -13.25 -15.77 21.83
N ILE A 463 -12.89 -14.56 22.29
CA ILE A 463 -12.95 -14.20 23.71
C ILE A 463 -14.41 -14.13 24.20
N PHE A 464 -15.27 -13.47 23.47
CA PHE A 464 -16.62 -13.16 23.95
C PHE A 464 -17.67 -14.21 23.56
N CYS A 465 -17.44 -15.01 22.53
CA CYS A 465 -18.36 -16.06 22.11
C CYS A 465 -17.78 -17.45 22.38
N TYR A 466 -16.73 -17.85 21.67
CA TYR A 466 -16.29 -19.26 21.67
C TYR A 466 -15.61 -19.71 22.98
N ALA A 467 -14.84 -18.85 23.62
CA ALA A 467 -14.18 -19.13 24.89
C ALA A 467 -15.04 -18.79 26.14
N ASN A 468 -16.18 -18.13 25.96
CA ASN A 468 -17.04 -17.71 27.05
C ASN A 468 -17.83 -18.90 27.61
N ASN A 469 -17.64 -19.18 28.89
CA ASN A 469 -18.29 -20.32 29.56
C ASN A 469 -19.83 -20.21 29.61
N GLU A 470 -20.37 -18.98 29.72
CA GLU A 470 -21.82 -18.72 29.71
C GLU A 470 -22.41 -19.10 28.35
N VAL A 471 -21.77 -18.64 27.25
CA VAL A 471 -22.17 -18.95 25.87
C VAL A 471 -22.07 -20.44 25.59
N ARG A 472 -20.93 -21.05 25.96
CA ARG A 472 -20.71 -22.50 25.80
C ARG A 472 -21.74 -23.33 26.57
N GLY A 473 -22.12 -22.86 27.78
CA GLY A 473 -23.17 -23.49 28.59
C GLY A 473 -24.53 -23.47 27.89
N GLU A 474 -24.95 -22.33 27.35
CA GLU A 474 -26.23 -22.20 26.63
C GLU A 474 -26.23 -23.02 25.32
N VAL A 475 -25.15 -23.00 24.54
CA VAL A 475 -25.01 -23.85 23.34
C VAL A 475 -25.09 -25.34 23.67
N LYS A 476 -24.34 -25.80 24.71
CA LYS A 476 -24.38 -27.19 25.18
C LYS A 476 -25.77 -27.60 25.65
N ASN A 477 -26.47 -26.72 26.37
CA ASN A 477 -27.82 -26.98 26.86
C ASN A 477 -28.84 -27.09 25.72
N SER A 478 -28.73 -26.20 24.69
CA SER A 478 -29.59 -26.23 23.50
C SER A 478 -29.34 -27.47 22.67
N TYR A 479 -28.07 -27.82 22.40
CA TYR A 479 -27.68 -29.03 21.70
C TYR A 479 -28.28 -30.27 22.37
N ARG A 480 -28.15 -30.35 23.70
CA ARG A 480 -28.75 -31.45 24.44
C ARG A 480 -30.27 -31.52 24.29
N LYS A 481 -30.98 -30.38 24.39
CA LYS A 481 -32.45 -30.34 24.20
C LYS A 481 -32.83 -30.83 22.80
N THR A 482 -32.08 -30.40 21.79
CA THR A 482 -32.30 -30.83 20.42
C THR A 482 -32.04 -32.33 20.24
N CYS A 483 -30.97 -32.87 20.80
CA CYS A 483 -30.71 -34.30 20.77
C CYS A 483 -31.81 -35.11 21.44
N ILE A 484 -32.32 -34.68 22.62
CA ILE A 484 -33.45 -35.35 23.28
C ILE A 484 -34.68 -35.33 22.40
N TYR A 485 -35.03 -34.18 21.80
CA TYR A 485 -36.17 -34.05 20.92
C TYR A 485 -36.07 -34.97 19.69
N LEU A 486 -34.91 -34.96 19.00
CA LEU A 486 -34.69 -35.81 17.83
C LEU A 486 -34.70 -37.30 18.17
N ASN A 487 -34.12 -37.70 19.31
CA ASN A 487 -34.14 -39.09 19.79
C ASN A 487 -35.57 -39.56 20.09
N GLN A 488 -36.40 -38.69 20.69
CA GLN A 488 -37.81 -39.00 20.98
C GLN A 488 -38.66 -39.04 19.69
N ARG A 489 -38.40 -38.15 18.72
CA ARG A 489 -39.24 -38.04 17.53
C ARG A 489 -38.89 -39.06 16.43
N TYR A 490 -37.61 -39.37 16.26
CA TYR A 490 -37.08 -40.16 15.16
C TYR A 490 -36.39 -41.47 15.60
N GLY A 491 -36.33 -41.77 16.88
CA GLY A 491 -35.65 -42.94 17.40
C GLY A 491 -34.12 -42.93 17.23
N TRP A 492 -33.53 -41.75 16.97
CA TRP A 492 -32.09 -41.61 16.81
C TRP A 492 -31.37 -41.71 18.17
N ASN A 493 -30.12 -42.17 18.18
CA ASN A 493 -29.29 -42.24 19.40
C ASN A 493 -28.16 -41.19 19.35
N LEU A 494 -28.54 -39.91 19.29
CA LEU A 494 -27.63 -38.78 19.24
C LEU A 494 -27.21 -38.34 20.65
N GLY A 495 -25.92 -38.03 20.84
CA GLY A 495 -25.40 -37.37 22.05
C GLY A 495 -25.29 -38.30 23.29
N GLY A 496 -25.05 -39.60 23.11
CA GLY A 496 -25.02 -40.62 24.16
C GLY A 496 -24.21 -40.21 25.40
N ASP A 497 -22.96 -39.77 25.28
CA ASP A 497 -22.10 -39.39 26.43
C ASP A 497 -22.57 -38.14 27.18
N LEU A 498 -23.10 -37.14 26.47
CA LEU A 498 -23.61 -35.90 27.03
C LEU A 498 -24.92 -36.08 27.82
N LEU A 499 -25.70 -37.09 27.47
CA LEU A 499 -26.93 -37.44 28.17
C LEU A 499 -26.66 -38.29 29.40
N TYR A 500 -25.61 -39.14 29.37
CA TYR A 500 -25.23 -40.03 30.43
C TYR A 500 -24.66 -39.31 31.67
N ASP A 501 -23.86 -38.26 31.46
CA ASP A 501 -23.20 -37.52 32.54
C ASP A 501 -24.18 -36.81 33.50
N LYS A 502 -25.38 -36.41 33.02
CA LYS A 502 -26.39 -35.78 33.88
C LYS A 502 -27.30 -36.76 34.61
N ARG A 503 -27.50 -37.99 34.09
CA ARG A 503 -28.18 -39.03 34.85
C ARG A 503 -27.38 -39.39 36.11
N ARG A 504 -26.05 -39.44 36.00
CA ARG A 504 -25.14 -39.68 37.14
C ARG A 504 -25.20 -38.56 38.17
N ALA A 505 -25.24 -37.28 37.74
CA ALA A 505 -25.34 -36.13 38.63
C ALA A 505 -26.72 -36.05 39.32
N THR A 506 -27.81 -36.37 38.62
CA THR A 506 -29.17 -36.36 39.21
C THR A 506 -29.39 -37.53 40.16
N THR A 507 -28.82 -38.70 39.85
CA THR A 507 -28.88 -39.88 40.76
C THR A 507 -28.04 -39.63 42.01
N ALA A 508 -26.90 -38.94 41.90
CA ALA A 508 -26.08 -38.58 43.07
C ALA A 508 -26.78 -37.57 44.01
N THR A 509 -27.57 -36.61 43.44
CA THR A 509 -28.34 -35.66 44.25
C THR A 509 -29.54 -36.31 44.95
N PHE A 510 -30.22 -37.23 44.28
CA PHE A 510 -31.34 -38.02 44.93
C PHE A 510 -30.87 -38.99 46.03
N VAL A 511 -29.63 -39.50 45.90
CA VAL A 511 -29.06 -40.38 46.96
C VAL A 511 -28.60 -39.57 48.17
N GLN A 512 -28.26 -38.27 47.99
CA GLN A 512 -27.86 -37.41 49.10
C GLN A 512 -29.04 -36.78 49.86
N GLU A 513 -30.23 -36.64 49.25
CA GLU A 513 -31.45 -36.15 49.87
C GLU A 513 -32.24 -37.31 50.56
N GLY A 514 -31.90 -38.58 50.31
CA GLY A 514 -32.52 -39.75 50.96
C GLY A 514 -31.83 -40.21 52.24
N TYR A 515 -30.80 -39.52 52.71
CA TYR A 515 -30.03 -39.85 53.96
C TYR A 515 -30.00 -38.67 54.96
N GLN A 516 -30.98 -37.77 54.93
CA GLN A 516 -31.20 -36.78 55.99
C GLN A 516 -32.53 -37.03 56.71
#